data_91d583297aefbb6e01f43d63f13bf25f
#
_entry.id   91d583297aefbb6e01f43d63f13bf25f
#
_cell.length_a   1.000
_cell.length_b   1.000
_cell.length_c   1.000
_cell.angle_alpha   90.00
_cell.angle_beta   90.00
_cell.angle_gamma   90.00
#
_symmetry.space_group_name_H-M   'P 1'
#
loop_
_entity.id
_entity.type
_entity.pdbx_description
1 polymer ?
#
loop_
_entity_poly.entity_id
_entity_poly.type
_entity_poly.pdbx_seq_one_letter_code
_entity_poly.pdbx_strand_id
1 'polypeptide(L)'
;MEAHPTDVWQTQSNVKDKVLFASPKDYEERNQIAGTCVRKLGIKFPAVLDGFDNKTESAYTGWPERIYLVERNGRIVYKSKPGPFGFKPEELEGALKKMAGTGGTSPAKIASAVPPNSRR
;
A
#
# COMPACT_ATOMS: atom_id res chain seq x y z
N MET A 1 -4.41 -7.31 -6.84
CA MET A 1 -4.27 -7.17 -8.32
C MET A 1 -2.94 -6.51 -8.62
N GLU A 2 -2.21 -7.02 -9.56
CA GLU A 2 -0.93 -6.47 -10.00
C GLU A 2 -1.19 -5.54 -11.19
N ALA A 3 -0.63 -4.34 -11.12
CA ALA A 3 -0.80 -3.37 -12.20
C ALA A 3 0.02 -3.78 -13.42
N HIS A 4 -0.63 -3.92 -14.55
CA HIS A 4 -0.01 -4.17 -15.85
C HIS A 4 0.87 -5.42 -15.93
N PRO A 5 0.34 -6.61 -15.61
CA PRO A 5 1.08 -7.86 -15.76
C PRO A 5 1.37 -8.17 -17.24
N THR A 6 2.40 -8.97 -17.52
CA THR A 6 2.85 -9.29 -18.88
C THR A 6 1.83 -10.02 -19.74
N ASP A 7 0.92 -10.75 -19.10
CA ASP A 7 -0.17 -11.49 -19.75
C ASP A 7 -1.41 -10.62 -20.08
N VAL A 8 -1.36 -9.33 -19.75
CA VAL A 8 -2.40 -8.35 -20.11
C VAL A 8 -1.81 -7.27 -21.01
N TRP A 9 -1.16 -6.28 -20.47
CA TRP A 9 -0.45 -5.25 -21.20
C TRP A 9 0.56 -4.52 -20.30
N GLN A 10 1.59 -3.90 -20.90
CA GLN A 10 2.66 -3.24 -20.16
C GLN A 10 2.68 -1.75 -20.43
N THR A 11 2.98 -0.96 -19.39
CA THR A 11 3.36 0.44 -19.57
C THR A 11 4.81 0.53 -20.06
N GLN A 12 5.13 1.59 -20.81
CA GLN A 12 6.50 1.84 -21.26
C GLN A 12 7.47 1.99 -20.07
N SER A 13 7.03 2.57 -18.96
CA SER A 13 7.82 2.66 -17.74
C SER A 13 8.17 1.30 -17.19
N ASN A 14 7.23 0.35 -17.13
CA ASN A 14 7.51 -1.00 -16.66
C ASN A 14 8.57 -1.71 -17.54
N VAL A 15 8.48 -1.53 -18.85
CA VAL A 15 9.45 -2.08 -19.77
C VAL A 15 10.84 -1.47 -19.56
N LYS A 16 10.92 -0.15 -19.44
CA LYS A 16 12.15 0.60 -19.18
C LYS A 16 12.81 0.18 -17.87
N ASP A 17 12.02 0.06 -16.83
CA ASP A 17 12.51 -0.27 -15.48
C ASP A 17 12.69 -1.78 -15.26
N LYS A 18 12.41 -2.58 -16.28
CA LYS A 18 12.48 -4.06 -16.25
C LYS A 18 11.63 -4.66 -15.12
N VAL A 19 10.46 -4.07 -14.86
CA VAL A 19 9.47 -4.56 -13.91
C VAL A 19 8.38 -5.30 -14.70
N LEU A 20 8.73 -6.51 -15.15
CA LEU A 20 7.89 -7.32 -16.03
C LEU A 20 7.55 -8.63 -15.32
N PHE A 21 6.29 -8.80 -14.94
CA PHE A 21 5.80 -9.98 -14.26
C PHE A 21 4.45 -10.38 -14.86
N ALA A 22 4.21 -11.68 -14.98
CA ALA A 22 2.89 -12.22 -15.28
C ALA A 22 1.98 -12.08 -14.03
N SER A 23 0.68 -12.22 -14.22
CA SER A 23 -0.25 -12.32 -13.09
C SER A 23 0.12 -13.52 -12.22
N PRO A 24 0.26 -13.35 -10.89
CA PRO A 24 0.60 -14.45 -10.00
C PRO A 24 -0.54 -15.47 -9.96
N LYS A 25 -0.19 -16.74 -9.91
CA LYS A 25 -1.15 -17.86 -9.86
C LYS A 25 -1.54 -18.24 -8.45
N ASP A 26 -0.68 -17.92 -7.49
CA ASP A 26 -0.87 -18.22 -6.09
C ASP A 26 -0.24 -17.16 -5.18
N TYR A 27 -0.42 -17.34 -3.86
CA TYR A 27 0.11 -16.42 -2.87
C TYR A 27 1.63 -16.36 -2.86
N GLU A 28 2.31 -17.46 -3.11
CA GLU A 28 3.78 -17.52 -3.10
C GLU A 28 4.36 -16.69 -4.25
N GLU A 29 3.83 -16.87 -5.46
CA GLU A 29 4.22 -16.05 -6.62
C GLU A 29 3.95 -14.56 -6.37
N ARG A 30 2.79 -14.22 -5.78
CA ARG A 30 2.47 -12.84 -5.39
C ARG A 30 3.49 -12.29 -4.39
N ASN A 31 3.88 -13.07 -3.41
CA ASN A 31 4.87 -12.67 -2.40
C ASN A 31 6.24 -12.40 -3.03
N GLN A 32 6.68 -13.24 -3.97
CA GLN A 32 7.95 -13.06 -4.70
C GLN A 32 7.93 -11.79 -5.55
N ILE A 33 6.84 -11.53 -6.26
CA ILE A 33 6.65 -10.31 -7.05
C ILE A 33 6.67 -9.07 -6.14
N ALA A 34 5.90 -9.08 -5.06
CA ALA A 34 5.85 -7.98 -4.10
C ALA A 34 7.22 -7.70 -3.49
N GLY A 35 7.94 -8.72 -3.05
CA GLY A 35 9.30 -8.59 -2.53
C GLY A 35 10.28 -8.01 -3.54
N THR A 36 10.15 -8.40 -4.81
CA THR A 36 10.97 -7.84 -5.88
C THR A 36 10.64 -6.36 -6.13
N CYS A 37 9.35 -5.98 -6.13
CA CYS A 37 8.93 -4.60 -6.26
C CYS A 37 9.47 -3.74 -5.11
N VAL A 38 9.33 -4.20 -3.87
CA VAL A 38 9.84 -3.50 -2.67
C VAL A 38 11.33 -3.20 -2.81
N ARG A 39 12.13 -4.20 -3.23
CA ARG A 39 13.58 -4.03 -3.43
C ARG A 39 13.90 -3.08 -4.59
N LYS A 40 13.29 -3.29 -5.75
CA LYS A 40 13.58 -2.49 -6.97
C LYS A 40 13.17 -1.03 -6.82
N LEU A 41 12.06 -0.77 -6.13
CA LEU A 41 11.57 0.59 -5.89
C LEU A 41 12.22 1.25 -4.67
N GLY A 42 13.07 0.55 -3.95
CA GLY A 42 13.76 1.06 -2.77
C GLY A 42 12.80 1.43 -1.63
N ILE A 43 11.69 0.72 -1.49
CA ILE A 43 10.71 0.96 -0.43
C ILE A 43 11.33 0.61 0.91
N LYS A 44 11.42 1.59 1.81
CA LYS A 44 12.07 1.46 3.13
C LYS A 44 11.09 1.43 4.29
N PHE A 45 9.83 1.69 4.06
CA PHE A 45 8.78 1.58 5.08
C PHE A 45 8.22 0.15 5.10
N PRO A 46 7.61 -0.29 6.22
CA PRO A 46 6.99 -1.60 6.31
C PRO A 46 5.96 -1.83 5.21
N ALA A 47 6.03 -2.96 4.55
CA ALA A 47 5.08 -3.39 3.55
C ALA A 47 4.42 -4.70 3.99
N VAL A 48 3.13 -4.83 3.74
CA VAL A 48 2.36 -6.04 3.97
C VAL A 48 1.70 -6.48 2.67
N LEU A 49 1.49 -7.78 2.54
CA LEU A 49 0.86 -8.36 1.37
C LEU A 49 -0.56 -8.80 1.74
N ASP A 50 -1.53 -8.41 0.91
CA ASP A 50 -2.90 -8.90 1.06
C ASP A 50 -3.01 -10.38 0.71
N GLY A 51 -3.97 -11.05 1.31
CA GLY A 51 -4.33 -12.42 0.96
C GLY A 51 -4.71 -12.53 -0.52
N PHE A 52 -4.60 -13.75 -1.08
CA PHE A 52 -4.91 -13.98 -2.49
C PHE A 52 -6.40 -13.72 -2.81
N ASP A 53 -7.24 -13.72 -1.80
CA ASP A 53 -8.66 -13.37 -1.85
C ASP A 53 -8.93 -11.84 -1.88
N ASN A 54 -7.89 -11.01 -1.77
CA ASN A 54 -7.95 -9.55 -1.81
C ASN A 54 -8.92 -8.92 -0.79
N LYS A 55 -9.05 -9.52 0.39
CA LYS A 55 -9.98 -9.03 1.43
C LYS A 55 -9.65 -7.63 1.93
N THR A 56 -8.37 -7.34 2.13
CA THR A 56 -7.94 -6.01 2.58
C THR A 56 -8.18 -4.97 1.51
N GLU A 57 -7.82 -5.28 0.27
CA GLU A 57 -8.08 -4.39 -0.88
C GLU A 57 -9.57 -4.06 -0.99
N SER A 58 -10.43 -5.07 -0.90
CA SER A 58 -11.89 -4.90 -0.96
C SER A 58 -12.42 -4.08 0.22
N ALA A 59 -11.96 -4.34 1.45
CA ALA A 59 -12.41 -3.64 2.65
C ALA A 59 -12.03 -2.15 2.63
N TYR A 60 -10.83 -1.84 2.14
CA TYR A 60 -10.32 -0.47 2.06
C TYR A 60 -10.60 0.21 0.72
N THR A 61 -11.22 -0.50 -0.25
CA THR A 61 -11.34 -0.01 -1.64
C THR A 61 -10.01 0.52 -2.17
N GLY A 62 -8.96 -0.30 -2.02
CA GLY A 62 -7.57 0.12 -2.24
C GLY A 62 -7.20 0.33 -3.70
N TRP A 63 -7.89 -0.33 -4.62
CA TRP A 63 -7.61 -0.26 -6.07
C TRP A 63 -7.97 1.10 -6.68
N PRO A 64 -7.16 1.69 -7.58
CA PRO A 64 -5.79 1.27 -7.92
C PRO A 64 -4.76 1.60 -6.83
N GLU A 65 -4.91 2.69 -6.12
CA GLU A 65 -4.16 3.07 -4.92
C GLU A 65 -4.97 4.06 -4.08
N ARG A 66 -4.75 4.02 -2.76
CA ARG A 66 -5.34 4.96 -1.80
C ARG A 66 -4.40 5.25 -0.65
N ILE A 67 -4.56 6.43 -0.07
CA ILE A 67 -3.88 6.84 1.16
C ILE A 67 -4.90 6.99 2.26
N TYR A 68 -4.57 6.44 3.43
CA TYR A 68 -5.31 6.62 4.67
C TYR A 68 -4.40 7.21 5.73
N LEU A 69 -4.89 8.19 6.47
CA LEU A 69 -4.26 8.66 7.69
C LEU A 69 -5.08 8.18 8.88
N VAL A 70 -4.44 7.42 9.75
CA VAL A 70 -5.08 6.80 10.92
C VAL A 70 -4.45 7.35 12.19
N GLU A 71 -5.27 7.81 13.10
CA GLU A 71 -4.85 8.24 14.44
C GLU A 71 -4.45 7.02 15.30
N ARG A 72 -3.75 7.28 16.39
CA ARG A 72 -3.32 6.23 17.34
C ARG A 72 -4.47 5.41 17.94
N ASN A 73 -5.66 6.01 18.03
CA ASN A 73 -6.88 5.35 18.49
C ASN A 73 -7.56 4.49 17.44
N GLY A 74 -6.97 4.40 16.23
CA GLY A 74 -7.50 3.62 15.11
C GLY A 74 -8.50 4.37 14.22
N ARG A 75 -8.81 5.64 14.52
CA ARG A 75 -9.76 6.42 13.72
C ARG A 75 -9.10 6.94 12.43
N ILE A 76 -9.79 6.75 11.30
CA ILE A 76 -9.38 7.32 10.01
C ILE A 76 -9.75 8.81 9.99
N VAL A 77 -8.75 9.67 9.82
CA VAL A 77 -8.92 11.14 9.76
C VAL A 77 -8.74 11.71 8.36
N TYR A 78 -8.16 10.93 7.46
CA TYR A 78 -8.06 11.28 6.06
C TYR A 78 -8.13 10.01 5.20
N LYS A 79 -8.82 10.11 4.08
CA LYS A 79 -8.90 9.09 3.03
C LYS A 79 -8.82 9.79 1.68
N SER A 80 -7.85 9.44 0.86
CA SER A 80 -7.75 9.98 -0.50
C SER A 80 -8.89 9.46 -1.40
N LYS A 81 -9.15 10.16 -2.49
CA LYS A 81 -9.87 9.58 -3.63
C LYS A 81 -9.00 8.51 -4.29
N PRO A 82 -9.57 7.60 -5.09
CA PRO A 82 -8.77 6.59 -5.79
C PRO A 82 -7.80 7.25 -6.78
N GLY A 83 -6.58 6.69 -6.86
CA GLY A 83 -5.64 7.08 -7.89
C GLY A 83 -6.07 6.68 -9.31
N PRO A 84 -5.29 7.07 -10.33
CA PRO A 84 -4.13 7.95 -10.19
C PRO A 84 -4.51 9.42 -9.95
N PHE A 85 -5.69 9.87 -10.40
CA PHE A 85 -6.10 11.29 -10.32
C PHE A 85 -6.44 11.77 -8.90
N GLY A 86 -6.80 10.84 -8.01
CA GLY A 86 -7.09 11.13 -6.61
C GLY A 86 -5.88 11.03 -5.68
N PHE A 87 -4.71 10.70 -6.23
CA PHE A 87 -3.46 10.66 -5.46
C PHE A 87 -2.87 12.05 -5.36
N LYS A 88 -3.10 12.72 -4.23
CA LYS A 88 -2.69 14.10 -3.96
C LYS A 88 -1.91 14.19 -2.64
N PRO A 89 -0.58 14.04 -2.69
CA PRO A 89 0.27 14.10 -1.49
C PRO A 89 0.11 15.37 -0.68
N GLU A 90 -0.18 16.51 -1.33
CA GLU A 90 -0.41 17.78 -0.69
C GLU A 90 -1.65 17.80 0.22
N GLU A 91 -2.69 17.05 -0.12
CA GLU A 91 -3.87 16.89 0.75
C GLU A 91 -3.53 16.09 2.01
N LEU A 92 -2.70 15.05 1.86
CA LEU A 92 -2.18 14.27 2.99
C LEU A 92 -1.31 15.14 3.90
N GLU A 93 -0.43 15.96 3.32
CA GLU A 93 0.42 16.89 4.08
C GLU A 93 -0.43 17.86 4.91
N GLY A 94 -1.49 18.40 4.31
CA GLY A 94 -2.45 19.25 5.00
C GLY A 94 -3.15 18.55 6.17
N ALA A 95 -3.56 17.30 5.99
CA ALA A 95 -4.17 16.48 7.02
C ALA A 95 -3.20 16.16 8.18
N LEU A 96 -1.94 15.85 7.84
CA LEU A 96 -0.87 15.63 8.83
C LEU A 96 -0.59 16.87 9.66
N LYS A 97 -0.50 18.04 9.04
CA LYS A 97 -0.31 19.33 9.75
C LYS A 97 -1.46 19.61 10.70
N LYS A 98 -2.70 19.39 10.29
CA LYS A 98 -3.87 19.53 11.17
C LYS A 98 -3.81 18.58 12.36
N MET A 99 -3.49 17.31 12.12
CA MET A 99 -3.37 16.31 13.19
C MET A 99 -2.24 16.66 14.17
N ALA A 100 -1.10 17.15 13.69
CA ALA A 100 0.02 17.58 14.53
C ALA A 100 -0.28 18.87 15.32
N GLY A 101 -1.06 19.80 14.74
CA GLY A 101 -1.44 21.05 15.39
C GLY A 101 -2.55 20.91 16.44
N THR A 102 -3.34 19.85 16.40
CA THR A 102 -4.40 19.57 17.38
C THR A 102 -3.97 18.69 18.54
N GLY A 103 -2.75 18.12 18.50
CA GLY A 103 -2.21 17.25 19.54
C GLY A 103 -0.73 17.47 19.72
N GLY A 104 -0.37 18.28 20.70
CA GLY A 104 1.01 18.31 21.20
C GLY A 104 1.35 16.96 21.78
N THR A 105 1.92 16.04 20.99
CA THR A 105 2.75 14.92 21.47
C THR A 105 3.44 14.22 20.29
N SER A 106 4.73 14.11 20.40
CA SER A 106 5.76 13.28 19.75
C SER A 106 5.41 12.37 18.55
N PRO A 107 6.33 12.25 17.55
CA PRO A 107 6.09 11.43 16.37
C PRO A 107 5.87 9.97 16.72
N ALA A 108 4.81 9.40 16.16
CA ALA A 108 4.42 8.03 16.40
C ALA A 108 5.46 7.04 15.87
N LYS A 109 5.98 6.18 16.73
CA LYS A 109 6.56 4.90 16.32
C LYS A 109 5.51 4.11 15.53
N ILE A 110 5.84 3.72 14.33
CA ILE A 110 5.02 2.82 13.52
C ILE A 110 4.94 1.50 14.29
N ALA A 111 3.78 1.19 14.83
CA ALA A 111 3.54 -0.08 15.49
C ALA A 111 3.43 -1.18 14.42
N SER A 112 4.37 -2.10 14.43
CA SER A 112 4.26 -3.37 13.71
C SER A 112 3.25 -4.25 14.45
N ALA A 113 2.01 -4.28 13.99
CA ALA A 113 1.05 -5.26 14.47
C ALA A 113 1.02 -6.43 13.47
N VAL A 114 1.90 -7.40 13.69
CA VAL A 114 1.72 -8.75 13.19
C VAL A 114 0.99 -9.52 14.29
N PRO A 115 -0.26 -9.97 14.11
CA PRO A 115 -0.86 -10.86 15.07
C PRO A 115 -0.12 -12.22 15.04
N PRO A 116 0.12 -12.87 16.18
CA PRO A 116 0.76 -14.17 16.20
C PRO A 116 -0.14 -15.19 15.52
N ASN A 117 0.47 -15.93 14.60
CA ASN A 117 -0.10 -17.08 13.92
C ASN A 117 -0.55 -18.13 14.97
N SER A 118 -1.84 -18.22 15.23
CA SER A 118 -2.38 -19.36 16.00
C SER A 118 -2.47 -20.57 15.07
N ARG A 119 -1.46 -21.42 15.16
CA ARG A 119 -1.57 -22.80 14.68
C ARG A 119 -2.73 -23.49 15.44
N ARG A 120 -3.71 -23.93 14.72
CA ARG A 120 -4.38 -25.23 14.94
C ARG A 120 -4.92 -25.73 13.61
#